data_28a1a69fe6433583685cb454a519a2bb
#
_entry.id   28a1a69fe6433583685cb454a519a2bb
#
_cell.length_a   1.000
_cell.length_b   1.000
_cell.length_c   1.000
_cell.angle_alpha   90.00
_cell.angle_beta   90.00
_cell.angle_gamma   90.00
#
_symmetry.space_group_name_H-M   'P 1'
#
loop_
_entity.id
_entity.type
_entity.pdbx_description
1 polymer ?
#
loop_
_entity_poly.entity_id
_entity_poly.type
_entity_poly.pdbx_seq_one_letter_code
_entity_poly.pdbx_strand_id
1 'polypeptide(L)'
;VDRCPQLTAARLMLYSLVHINETSPYEVFAYKEDTVYFITDDGSEYLVGFIEETNIGIQRAYQLFIIKKRNGIHIGTDVKIGRTVSSIVHSFFRNPSNILVYICDTSDKDQAARDRKFKIWFKRYASLDDLVFVSEVIDVEDDSYFASMILSRRTTDFYQIQTTFHDYFQDLRSKLE
;
A
#
# COMPACT_ATOMS: atom_id res chain seq x y z
N VAL A 1 -23.76 1.82 39.27
CA VAL A 1 -24.03 2.78 38.18
C VAL A 1 -23.04 2.45 37.09
N ASP A 2 -23.43 1.56 36.17
CA ASP A 2 -22.65 1.05 35.07
C ASP A 2 -22.50 2.15 34.02
N ARG A 3 -21.26 2.59 33.77
CA ARG A 3 -20.94 3.40 32.63
C ARG A 3 -20.88 2.51 31.41
N CYS A 4 -21.88 2.62 30.58
CA CYS A 4 -21.91 2.08 29.22
C CYS A 4 -20.65 2.61 28.47
N PRO A 5 -19.80 1.77 27.86
CA PRO A 5 -18.72 2.26 27.04
C PRO A 5 -19.35 2.94 25.82
N GLN A 6 -19.04 4.24 25.66
CA GLN A 6 -19.41 5.00 24.47
C GLN A 6 -18.86 4.25 23.25
N LEU A 7 -19.74 3.86 22.35
CA LEU A 7 -19.37 3.39 21.01
C LEU A 7 -18.53 4.51 20.37
N THR A 8 -17.22 4.32 20.35
CA THR A 8 -16.34 5.07 19.47
C THR A 8 -16.87 4.88 18.05
N ALA A 9 -17.10 6.00 17.36
CA ALA A 9 -17.55 6.03 15.98
C ALA A 9 -16.77 4.96 15.20
N ALA A 10 -17.48 4.01 14.58
CA ALA A 10 -16.89 2.92 13.86
C ALA A 10 -15.97 3.52 12.78
N ARG A 11 -14.66 3.43 12.98
CA ARG A 11 -13.67 3.83 11.98
C ARG A 11 -13.98 3.00 10.74
N LEU A 12 -14.33 3.66 9.64
CA LEU A 12 -14.60 2.99 8.38
C LEU A 12 -13.33 2.20 8.02
N MET A 13 -13.46 0.88 7.98
CA MET A 13 -12.36 0.01 7.57
C MET A 13 -11.91 0.41 6.15
N LEU A 14 -10.61 0.45 5.93
CA LEU A 14 -10.03 0.82 4.63
C LEU A 14 -10.34 -0.19 3.53
N TYR A 15 -10.81 -1.38 3.87
CA TYR A 15 -11.10 -2.50 2.97
C TYR A 15 -12.32 -3.28 3.44
N SER A 16 -12.85 -4.12 2.56
CA SER A 16 -13.93 -5.06 2.84
C SER A 16 -13.43 -6.50 2.69
N LEU A 17 -13.44 -7.29 3.77
CA LEU A 17 -13.08 -8.72 3.74
C LEU A 17 -13.93 -9.52 2.77
N VAL A 18 -15.23 -9.22 2.69
CA VAL A 18 -16.15 -9.88 1.74
C VAL A 18 -15.64 -9.70 0.32
N HIS A 19 -15.34 -8.47 -0.09
CA HIS A 19 -14.87 -8.19 -1.45
C HIS A 19 -13.47 -8.75 -1.73
N ILE A 20 -12.59 -8.76 -0.72
CA ILE A 20 -11.28 -9.38 -0.86
C ILE A 20 -11.45 -10.86 -1.17
N ASN A 21 -12.26 -11.57 -0.37
CA ASN A 21 -12.43 -13.02 -0.46
C ASN A 21 -13.25 -13.48 -1.67
N GLU A 22 -13.99 -12.58 -2.34
CA GLU A 22 -14.62 -12.88 -3.64
C GLU A 22 -13.61 -13.15 -4.76
N THR A 23 -12.42 -12.53 -4.70
CA THR A 23 -11.43 -12.56 -5.79
C THR A 23 -10.07 -13.11 -5.38
N SER A 24 -9.82 -13.18 -4.07
CA SER A 24 -8.55 -13.65 -3.52
C SER A 24 -8.41 -15.17 -3.64
N PRO A 25 -7.27 -15.69 -4.15
CA PRO A 25 -7.01 -17.12 -4.19
C PRO A 25 -6.71 -17.75 -2.82
N TYR A 26 -6.25 -16.95 -1.84
CA TYR A 26 -6.13 -17.34 -0.45
C TYR A 26 -7.19 -16.65 0.38
N GLU A 27 -7.77 -17.36 1.35
CA GLU A 27 -8.72 -16.77 2.29
C GLU A 27 -7.99 -15.75 3.17
N VAL A 28 -8.57 -14.55 3.28
CA VAL A 28 -8.00 -13.42 4.01
C VAL A 28 -8.82 -13.14 5.25
N PHE A 29 -8.15 -12.98 6.37
CA PHE A 29 -8.74 -12.78 7.69
C PHE A 29 -8.33 -11.44 8.28
N ALA A 30 -9.20 -10.85 9.11
CA ALA A 30 -8.84 -9.68 9.91
C ALA A 30 -7.78 -10.05 10.95
N TYR A 31 -6.79 -9.16 11.15
CA TYR A 31 -5.78 -9.32 12.20
C TYR A 31 -5.89 -8.22 13.26
N LYS A 32 -5.70 -6.99 12.87
CA LYS A 32 -5.84 -5.77 13.67
C LYS A 32 -6.42 -4.65 12.82
N GLU A 33 -6.53 -3.44 13.37
CA GLU A 33 -6.92 -2.26 12.62
C GLU A 33 -6.10 -2.15 11.32
N ASP A 34 -6.80 -2.01 10.20
CA ASP A 34 -6.23 -1.83 8.86
C ASP A 34 -5.17 -2.88 8.44
N THR A 35 -5.17 -4.04 9.10
CA THR A 35 -4.26 -5.17 8.82
C THR A 35 -5.05 -6.47 8.67
N VAL A 36 -4.69 -7.23 7.65
CA VAL A 36 -5.22 -8.57 7.38
C VAL A 36 -4.08 -9.58 7.34
N TYR A 37 -4.43 -10.86 7.42
CA TYR A 37 -3.47 -11.95 7.19
C TYR A 37 -4.06 -13.03 6.30
N PHE A 38 -3.18 -13.79 5.68
CA PHE A 38 -3.54 -15.02 4.98
C PHE A 38 -2.42 -16.05 5.12
N ILE A 39 -2.77 -17.31 4.91
CA ILE A 39 -1.85 -18.45 4.96
C ILE A 39 -1.83 -19.11 3.59
N THR A 40 -0.63 -19.36 3.09
CA THR A 40 -0.41 -20.00 1.79
C THR A 40 -0.50 -21.51 1.89
N ASP A 41 -0.58 -22.20 0.75
CA ASP A 41 -0.65 -23.66 0.67
C ASP A 41 0.56 -24.36 1.32
N ASP A 42 1.72 -23.69 1.33
CA ASP A 42 2.94 -24.19 1.98
C ASP A 42 3.03 -23.88 3.48
N GLY A 43 2.01 -23.19 4.03
CA GLY A 43 1.95 -22.80 5.43
C GLY A 43 2.71 -21.49 5.76
N SER A 44 3.18 -20.73 4.77
CA SER A 44 3.70 -19.38 5.00
C SER A 44 2.58 -18.44 5.44
N GLU A 45 2.85 -17.59 6.42
CA GLU A 45 1.88 -16.59 6.92
C GLU A 45 2.33 -15.19 6.52
N TYR A 46 1.42 -14.43 5.91
CA TYR A 46 1.64 -13.05 5.49
C TYR A 46 0.68 -12.10 6.20
N LEU A 47 1.24 -11.00 6.69
CA LEU A 47 0.48 -9.83 7.13
C LEU A 47 0.53 -8.78 6.03
N VAL A 48 -0.61 -8.18 5.73
CA VAL A 48 -0.75 -7.07 4.79
C VAL A 48 -1.58 -5.99 5.46
N GLY A 49 -1.12 -4.76 5.41
CA GLY A 49 -1.85 -3.66 6.03
C GLY A 49 -1.45 -2.30 5.48
N PHE A 50 -2.14 -1.29 6.02
CA PHE A 50 -2.01 0.10 5.60
C PHE A 50 -1.70 0.96 6.81
N ILE A 51 -0.66 1.80 6.70
CA ILE A 51 -0.27 2.77 7.73
C ILE A 51 -0.53 4.16 7.16
N GLU A 52 -1.27 4.98 7.90
CA GLU A 52 -1.54 6.36 7.48
C GLU A 52 -0.23 7.16 7.37
N GLU A 53 -0.03 7.79 6.21
CA GLU A 53 1.11 8.66 5.95
C GLU A 53 0.70 10.12 6.18
N THR A 54 1.20 10.70 7.26
CA THR A 54 0.80 12.04 7.71
C THR A 54 1.80 13.14 7.33
N ASN A 55 3.02 12.78 6.91
CA ASN A 55 4.09 13.76 6.71
C ASN A 55 3.99 14.49 5.36
N ILE A 56 3.37 13.87 4.35
CA ILE A 56 3.29 14.42 2.99
C ILE A 56 2.26 15.54 2.88
N GLY A 57 1.38 15.71 3.88
CA GLY A 57 0.30 16.70 3.85
C GLY A 57 -0.88 16.33 2.95
N ILE A 58 -0.97 15.08 2.52
CA ILE A 58 -2.07 14.55 1.71
C ILE A 58 -3.00 13.75 2.60
N GLN A 59 -4.28 14.11 2.62
CA GLN A 59 -5.29 13.39 3.39
C GLN A 59 -5.54 12.00 2.79
N ARG A 60 -5.77 11.01 3.65
CA ARG A 60 -6.03 9.61 3.25
C ARG A 60 -4.92 8.99 2.42
N ALA A 61 -3.69 9.42 2.63
CA ALA A 61 -2.49 8.78 2.12
C ALA A 61 -2.07 7.66 3.07
N TYR A 62 -1.74 6.48 2.52
CA TYR A 62 -1.37 5.30 3.29
C TYR A 62 -0.17 4.60 2.65
N GLN A 63 0.70 4.06 3.48
CA GLN A 63 1.75 3.15 3.05
C GLN A 63 1.27 1.69 3.17
N LEU A 64 1.49 0.90 2.12
CA LEU A 64 1.27 -0.54 2.13
C LEU A 64 2.49 -1.24 2.75
N PHE A 65 2.26 -2.13 3.70
CA PHE A 65 3.28 -3.06 4.14
C PHE A 65 2.85 -4.52 3.90
N ILE A 66 3.84 -5.36 3.62
CA ILE A 66 3.68 -6.81 3.44
C ILE A 66 4.79 -7.48 4.24
N ILE A 67 4.42 -8.24 5.26
CA ILE A 67 5.36 -8.91 6.16
C ILE A 67 5.12 -10.41 6.07
N LYS A 68 6.15 -11.18 5.75
CA LYS A 68 6.15 -12.62 5.91
C LYS A 68 6.47 -12.97 7.35
N LYS A 69 5.46 -13.35 8.12
CA LYS A 69 5.55 -13.61 9.55
C LYS A 69 6.11 -15.00 9.86
N ARG A 70 5.78 -15.98 9.04
CA ARG A 70 6.23 -17.36 9.17
C ARG A 70 6.61 -17.94 7.81
N ASN A 71 7.73 -18.66 7.75
CA ASN A 71 8.14 -19.39 6.55
C ASN A 71 7.40 -20.72 6.47
N GLY A 72 6.92 -21.04 5.28
CA GLY A 72 6.41 -22.37 4.93
C GLY A 72 7.51 -23.34 4.53
N ILE A 73 7.10 -24.48 4.03
CA ILE A 73 8.00 -25.60 3.69
C ILE A 73 8.58 -25.46 2.28
N HIS A 74 7.91 -24.71 1.40
CA HIS A 74 8.25 -24.65 -0.03
C HIS A 74 9.19 -23.50 -0.35
N ILE A 75 10.16 -23.78 -1.24
CA ILE A 75 11.07 -22.78 -1.80
C ILE A 75 10.64 -22.55 -3.25
N GLY A 76 9.92 -21.48 -3.51
CA GLY A 76 9.48 -21.14 -4.87
C GLY A 76 8.66 -19.86 -4.94
N THR A 77 8.34 -19.43 -6.16
CA THR A 77 7.48 -18.27 -6.40
C THR A 77 6.02 -18.70 -6.42
N ASP A 78 5.24 -18.24 -5.47
CA ASP A 78 3.80 -18.47 -5.43
C ASP A 78 3.05 -17.28 -6.02
N VAL A 79 2.48 -17.48 -7.20
CA VAL A 79 1.70 -16.48 -7.94
C VAL A 79 0.42 -16.07 -7.18
N LYS A 80 -0.15 -16.98 -6.37
CA LYS A 80 -1.36 -16.71 -5.59
C LYS A 80 -1.13 -15.61 -4.54
N ILE A 81 0.09 -15.49 -3.99
CA ILE A 81 0.43 -14.41 -3.04
C ILE A 81 0.18 -13.05 -3.69
N GLY A 82 0.75 -12.83 -4.88
CA GLY A 82 0.57 -11.57 -5.61
C GLY A 82 -0.89 -11.28 -5.94
N ARG A 83 -1.67 -12.28 -6.31
CA ARG A 83 -3.11 -12.13 -6.58
C ARG A 83 -3.90 -11.82 -5.32
N THR A 84 -3.56 -12.44 -4.18
CA THR A 84 -4.18 -12.16 -2.89
C THR A 84 -3.93 -10.71 -2.45
N VAL A 85 -2.67 -10.26 -2.51
CA VAL A 85 -2.33 -8.86 -2.20
C VAL A 85 -3.03 -7.89 -3.16
N SER A 86 -3.15 -8.22 -4.44
CA SER A 86 -3.94 -7.42 -5.39
C SER A 86 -5.40 -7.29 -5.01
N SER A 87 -6.04 -8.37 -4.55
CA SER A 87 -7.43 -8.32 -4.08
C SER A 87 -7.58 -7.39 -2.88
N ILE A 88 -6.61 -7.39 -1.96
CA ILE A 88 -6.58 -6.49 -0.80
C ILE A 88 -6.46 -5.02 -1.27
N VAL A 89 -5.51 -4.72 -2.15
CA VAL A 89 -5.29 -3.37 -2.69
C VAL A 89 -6.49 -2.91 -3.54
N HIS A 90 -7.10 -3.80 -4.32
CA HIS A 90 -8.31 -3.49 -5.06
C HIS A 90 -9.48 -3.11 -4.14
N SER A 91 -9.65 -3.83 -3.03
CA SER A 91 -10.64 -3.48 -2.01
C SER A 91 -10.37 -2.11 -1.36
N PHE A 92 -9.11 -1.77 -1.12
CA PHE A 92 -8.69 -0.46 -0.61
C PHE A 92 -9.09 0.69 -1.55
N PHE A 93 -8.91 0.54 -2.86
CA PHE A 93 -9.25 1.55 -3.86
C PHE A 93 -10.74 1.60 -4.23
N ARG A 94 -11.60 0.79 -3.64
CA ARG A 94 -13.07 0.99 -3.76
C ARG A 94 -13.51 2.34 -3.23
N ASN A 95 -12.78 2.90 -2.28
CA ASN A 95 -12.89 4.31 -1.94
C ASN A 95 -11.91 5.11 -2.81
N PRO A 96 -12.39 5.88 -3.79
CA PRO A 96 -11.52 6.61 -4.71
C PRO A 96 -10.71 7.72 -4.03
N SER A 97 -11.06 8.12 -2.82
CA SER A 97 -10.30 9.10 -2.04
C SER A 97 -9.08 8.50 -1.33
N ASN A 98 -8.94 7.17 -1.30
CA ASN A 98 -7.75 6.55 -0.73
C ASN A 98 -6.57 6.68 -1.68
N ILE A 99 -5.42 7.00 -1.12
CA ILE A 99 -4.16 7.20 -1.84
C ILE A 99 -3.14 6.24 -1.26
N LEU A 100 -2.46 5.50 -2.11
CA LEU A 100 -1.38 4.63 -1.71
C LEU A 100 -0.06 5.31 -2.02
N VAL A 101 0.79 5.43 -1.01
CA VAL A 101 2.14 5.98 -1.13
C VAL A 101 3.14 4.86 -0.87
N TYR A 102 4.17 4.81 -1.66
CA TYR A 102 5.27 3.87 -1.53
C TYR A 102 6.58 4.65 -1.56
N ILE A 103 7.34 4.56 -0.48
CA ILE A 103 8.65 5.20 -0.34
C ILE A 103 9.67 4.08 -0.13
N CYS A 104 10.64 3.99 -1.03
CA CYS A 104 11.74 3.04 -0.90
C CYS A 104 12.85 3.66 -0.06
N ASP A 105 13.14 3.03 1.06
CA ASP A 105 14.31 3.35 1.88
C ASP A 105 15.59 2.86 1.21
N THR A 106 16.67 3.63 1.36
CA THR A 106 18.00 3.35 0.78
C THR A 106 18.81 2.35 1.61
N SER A 107 18.30 1.91 2.75
CA SER A 107 19.04 1.16 3.78
C SER A 107 19.72 -0.12 3.30
N ASP A 108 19.28 -0.73 2.19
CA ASP A 108 19.80 -2.03 1.70
C ASP A 108 20.24 -2.03 0.22
N LYS A 109 20.28 -0.87 -0.45
CA LYS A 109 20.63 -0.70 -1.89
C LYS A 109 19.70 -1.46 -2.88
N ASP A 110 18.60 -2.03 -2.41
CA ASP A 110 17.65 -2.79 -3.24
C ASP A 110 16.40 -1.98 -3.62
N GLN A 111 16.40 -0.66 -3.34
CA GLN A 111 15.25 0.23 -3.56
C GLN A 111 14.74 0.22 -5.01
N ALA A 112 15.64 0.26 -5.99
CA ALA A 112 15.27 0.23 -7.41
C ALA A 112 14.63 -1.12 -7.81
N ALA A 113 15.10 -2.22 -7.23
CA ALA A 113 14.53 -3.54 -7.46
C ALA A 113 13.14 -3.66 -6.81
N ARG A 114 12.95 -3.10 -5.61
CA ARG A 114 11.65 -3.06 -4.92
C ARG A 114 10.66 -2.19 -5.66
N ASP A 115 11.04 -0.99 -6.10
CA ASP A 115 10.19 -0.11 -6.90
C ASP A 115 9.74 -0.80 -8.19
N ARG A 116 10.68 -1.43 -8.93
CA ARG A 116 10.39 -2.19 -10.13
C ARG A 116 9.42 -3.35 -9.86
N LYS A 117 9.65 -4.11 -8.80
CA LYS A 117 8.81 -5.25 -8.40
C LYS A 117 7.40 -4.80 -8.04
N PHE A 118 7.29 -3.69 -7.32
CA PHE A 118 6.02 -3.08 -6.97
C PHE A 118 5.25 -2.61 -8.21
N LYS A 119 5.91 -1.91 -9.14
CA LYS A 119 5.32 -1.46 -10.40
C LYS A 119 4.87 -2.63 -11.29
N ILE A 120 5.68 -3.70 -11.38
CA ILE A 120 5.32 -4.92 -12.13
C ILE A 120 4.12 -5.60 -11.50
N TRP A 121 4.10 -5.74 -10.19
CA TRP A 121 3.01 -6.34 -9.44
C TRP A 121 1.71 -5.60 -9.68
N PHE A 122 1.77 -4.29 -9.53
CA PHE A 122 0.62 -3.43 -9.74
C PHE A 122 0.09 -3.51 -11.17
N LYS A 123 0.97 -3.44 -12.19
CA LYS A 123 0.58 -3.58 -13.60
C LYS A 123 -0.01 -4.95 -13.93
N ARG A 124 0.45 -5.99 -13.28
CA ARG A 124 0.01 -7.36 -13.58
C ARG A 124 -1.32 -7.73 -12.96
N TYR A 125 -1.62 -7.20 -11.78
CA TYR A 125 -2.71 -7.70 -10.95
C TYR A 125 -3.79 -6.67 -10.63
N ALA A 126 -3.53 -5.38 -10.73
CA ALA A 126 -4.57 -4.38 -10.59
C ALA A 126 -5.23 -4.14 -11.95
N SER A 127 -6.55 -4.14 -11.98
CA SER A 127 -7.32 -3.61 -13.11
C SER A 127 -7.14 -2.09 -13.09
N LEU A 128 -6.15 -1.59 -13.86
CA LEU A 128 -5.56 -0.25 -13.70
C LEU A 128 -6.25 0.84 -14.50
N ASP A 129 -7.38 0.57 -15.15
CA ASP A 129 -8.02 1.54 -16.03
C ASP A 129 -8.36 2.87 -15.33
N ASP A 130 -8.58 2.81 -14.01
CA ASP A 130 -8.93 3.97 -13.19
C ASP A 130 -7.79 4.48 -12.28
N LEU A 131 -6.62 3.83 -12.23
CA LEU A 131 -5.53 4.21 -11.34
C LEU A 131 -4.40 4.91 -12.09
N VAL A 132 -3.79 5.89 -11.45
CA VAL A 132 -2.64 6.63 -11.94
C VAL A 132 -1.47 6.46 -11.01
N PHE A 133 -0.29 6.26 -11.61
CA PHE A 133 1.00 6.28 -10.92
C PHE A 133 1.65 7.64 -11.11
N VAL A 134 2.08 8.21 -10.00
CA VAL A 134 2.96 9.38 -9.96
C VAL A 134 4.24 8.95 -9.26
N SER A 135 5.38 9.17 -9.87
CA SER A 135 6.67 8.76 -9.31
C SER A 135 7.63 9.92 -9.27
N GLU A 136 8.36 10.04 -8.16
CA GLU A 136 9.45 10.98 -7.96
C GLU A 136 10.74 10.20 -7.68
N VAL A 137 11.85 10.71 -8.18
CA VAL A 137 13.18 10.21 -7.89
C VAL A 137 14.01 11.38 -7.37
N ILE A 138 14.62 11.20 -6.22
CA ILE A 138 15.51 12.18 -5.62
C ILE A 138 16.89 11.56 -5.56
N ASP A 139 17.82 12.11 -6.30
CA ASP A 139 19.22 11.74 -6.24
C ASP A 139 19.93 12.66 -5.24
N VAL A 140 20.57 12.07 -4.23
CA VAL A 140 21.32 12.78 -3.20
C VAL A 140 22.67 12.09 -3.03
N GLU A 141 23.74 12.79 -3.39
CA GLU A 141 25.10 12.23 -3.41
C GLU A 141 25.16 10.94 -4.25
N ASP A 142 25.46 9.81 -3.61
CA ASP A 142 25.56 8.49 -4.26
C ASP A 142 24.27 7.64 -4.13
N ASP A 143 23.21 8.17 -3.50
CA ASP A 143 21.96 7.47 -3.23
C ASP A 143 20.78 8.03 -4.03
N SER A 144 19.89 7.15 -4.50
CA SER A 144 18.63 7.52 -5.14
C SER A 144 17.45 7.07 -4.30
N TYR A 145 16.57 8.02 -3.97
CA TYR A 145 15.31 7.76 -3.25
C TYR A 145 14.18 7.68 -4.24
N PHE A 146 13.40 6.61 -4.17
CA PHE A 146 12.24 6.40 -5.03
C PHE A 146 10.97 6.55 -4.21
N ALA A 147 10.09 7.43 -4.67
CA ALA A 147 8.75 7.56 -4.13
C ALA A 147 7.73 7.40 -5.24
N SER A 148 6.65 6.71 -4.96
CA SER A 148 5.54 6.57 -5.89
C SER A 148 4.23 6.74 -5.15
N MET A 149 3.30 7.42 -5.81
CA MET A 149 1.93 7.57 -5.34
C MET A 149 0.99 6.94 -6.35
N ILE A 150 -0.01 6.23 -5.85
CA ILE A 150 -1.07 5.63 -6.65
C ILE A 150 -2.39 6.19 -6.17
N LEU A 151 -3.18 6.72 -7.09
CA LEU A 151 -4.48 7.29 -6.80
C LEU A 151 -5.46 7.01 -7.93
N SER A 152 -6.76 7.05 -7.61
CA SER A 152 -7.82 6.92 -8.60
C SER A 152 -7.95 8.20 -9.44
N ARG A 153 -8.22 8.05 -10.74
CA ARG A 153 -8.61 9.19 -11.60
C ARG A 153 -9.89 9.88 -11.11
N ARG A 154 -10.70 9.20 -10.32
CA ARG A 154 -11.93 9.71 -9.72
C ARG A 154 -11.71 10.43 -8.39
N THR A 155 -10.47 10.51 -7.93
CA THR A 155 -10.12 11.25 -6.70
C THR A 155 -10.45 12.73 -6.87
N THR A 156 -11.15 13.31 -5.90
CA THR A 156 -11.36 14.76 -5.84
C THR A 156 -10.01 15.45 -5.68
N ASP A 157 -9.87 16.62 -6.29
CA ASP A 157 -8.64 17.44 -6.21
C ASP A 157 -7.37 16.72 -6.72
N PHE A 158 -7.56 15.83 -7.71
CA PHE A 158 -6.50 15.00 -8.30
C PHE A 158 -5.22 15.80 -8.61
N TYR A 159 -5.34 16.93 -9.31
CA TYR A 159 -4.19 17.75 -9.68
C TYR A 159 -3.52 18.40 -8.47
N GLN A 160 -4.28 18.84 -7.49
CA GLN A 160 -3.73 19.43 -6.26
C GLN A 160 -2.95 18.39 -5.46
N ILE A 161 -3.46 17.16 -5.37
CA ILE A 161 -2.78 16.05 -4.71
C ILE A 161 -1.46 15.73 -5.41
N GLN A 162 -1.42 15.69 -6.75
CA GLN A 162 -0.18 15.50 -7.49
C GLN A 162 0.84 16.61 -7.24
N THR A 163 0.39 17.87 -7.24
CA THR A 163 1.25 19.02 -6.95
C THR A 163 1.80 18.93 -5.53
N THR A 164 0.96 18.66 -4.53
CA THR A 164 1.41 18.50 -3.13
C THR A 164 2.45 17.39 -2.98
N PHE A 165 2.27 16.27 -3.66
CA PHE A 165 3.24 15.17 -3.65
C PHE A 165 4.57 15.59 -4.26
N HIS A 166 4.55 16.22 -5.44
CA HIS A 166 5.74 16.73 -6.11
C HIS A 166 6.48 17.75 -5.24
N ASP A 167 5.78 18.76 -4.73
CA ASP A 167 6.36 19.83 -3.91
C ASP A 167 7.02 19.30 -2.65
N TYR A 168 6.38 18.32 -1.98
CA TYR A 168 6.97 17.66 -0.81
C TYR A 168 8.33 17.05 -1.12
N PHE A 169 8.47 16.35 -2.25
CA PHE A 169 9.72 15.72 -2.63
C PHE A 169 10.76 16.71 -3.14
N GLN A 170 10.36 17.82 -3.77
CA GLN A 170 11.28 18.91 -4.12
C GLN A 170 11.83 19.62 -2.88
N ASP A 171 10.98 19.88 -1.88
CA ASP A 171 11.41 20.43 -0.59
C ASP A 171 12.35 19.47 0.16
N LEU A 172 12.09 18.18 0.09
CA LEU A 172 12.97 17.18 0.68
C LEU A 172 14.35 17.18 0.02
N ARG A 173 14.40 17.22 -1.31
CA ARG A 173 15.63 17.32 -2.10
C ARG A 173 16.46 18.53 -1.67
N SER A 174 15.84 19.72 -1.59
CA SER A 174 16.53 20.96 -1.22
C SER A 174 17.09 20.97 0.21
N LYS A 175 16.62 20.07 1.09
CA LYS A 175 17.14 19.94 2.46
C LYS A 175 18.26 18.91 2.58
N LEU A 176 18.42 18.07 1.59
CA LEU A 176 19.43 17.01 1.55
C LEU A 176 20.68 17.41 0.71
N GLU A 177 20.55 18.43 -0.15
CA GLU A 177 21.66 19.12 -0.84
C GLU A 177 22.33 20.13 0.12
#